data_77267eac214c8ca8c560df9b467639c0
#
_entry.id   77267eac214c8ca8c560df9b467639c0
#
_cell.length_a   1.000
_cell.length_b   1.000
_cell.length_c   1.000
_cell.angle_alpha   90.00
_cell.angle_beta   90.00
_cell.angle_gamma   90.00
#
_symmetry.space_group_name_H-M   'P 1'
#
loop_
_entity.id
_entity.type
_entity.pdbx_description
1 polymer ?
#
loop_
_entity_poly.entity_id
_entity_poly.type
_entity_poly.pdbx_seq_one_letter_code
_entity_poly.pdbx_strand_id
1 'polypeptide(L)'
;MNKSRLLMSLCLCAGLAACSSAQVAKEEASELIEQGQYEAGLARIEEGLRENPRDTELHIALNSARARAITALLTQADMDRTQRDFASARMGYGRVLTIEPNNRRAQDALRQLEHMRSLDEKLELARGDLRRGDIYGAERQVRQILELDPNNEGALELQGNIRLVQSRNVVAYPQLRTKLDKPVTLEFRDANLKTIFEVLSQVAGLNFIFDKDLRPD
;
A
#
# COMPACT_ATOMS: atom_id res chain seq x y z
N MET A 1 23.11 -63.82 40.62
CA MET A 1 23.24 -62.86 39.46
C MET A 1 22.42 -61.66 39.80
N ASN A 2 23.08 -60.51 40.13
CA ASN A 2 22.48 -59.36 40.87
C ASN A 2 21.46 -58.60 40.06
N LYS A 3 20.20 -58.51 40.50
CA LYS A 3 19.12 -57.69 39.97
C LYS A 3 19.52 -56.17 39.86
N SER A 4 20.39 -55.69 40.74
CA SER A 4 20.93 -54.34 40.71
C SER A 4 21.84 -54.07 39.51
N ARG A 5 22.61 -55.00 39.02
CA ARG A 5 23.46 -54.87 37.81
C ARG A 5 22.63 -54.85 36.52
N LEU A 6 21.51 -55.59 36.49
CA LEU A 6 20.57 -55.61 35.36
C LEU A 6 19.81 -54.24 35.25
N LEU A 7 19.38 -53.69 36.39
CA LEU A 7 18.72 -52.36 36.46
C LEU A 7 19.67 -51.22 36.08
N MET A 8 20.93 -51.31 36.51
CA MET A 8 21.93 -50.28 36.19
C MET A 8 22.33 -50.29 34.69
N SER A 9 22.37 -51.51 34.06
CA SER A 9 22.62 -51.65 32.63
C SER A 9 21.45 -51.14 31.78
N LEU A 10 20.21 -51.32 32.23
CA LEU A 10 19.00 -50.84 31.53
C LEU A 10 18.88 -49.30 31.53
N CYS A 11 19.24 -48.67 32.66
CA CYS A 11 19.29 -47.22 32.75
C CYS A 11 20.38 -46.58 31.86
N LEU A 12 21.53 -47.23 31.69
CA LEU A 12 22.62 -46.75 30.85
C LEU A 12 22.26 -46.78 29.36
N CYS A 13 21.55 -47.83 28.89
CA CYS A 13 21.07 -47.92 27.50
C CYS A 13 19.98 -46.91 27.18
N ALA A 14 19.09 -46.59 28.13
CA ALA A 14 18.05 -45.58 27.92
C ALA A 14 18.62 -44.14 27.76
N GLY A 15 19.70 -43.82 28.48
CA GLY A 15 20.36 -42.53 28.37
C GLY A 15 21.09 -42.32 27.05
N LEU A 16 21.67 -43.37 26.45
CA LEU A 16 22.35 -43.28 25.16
C LEU A 16 21.38 -43.18 23.99
N ALA A 17 20.20 -43.80 24.09
CA ALA A 17 19.16 -43.68 23.06
C ALA A 17 18.52 -42.29 23.01
N ALA A 18 18.35 -41.62 24.16
CA ALA A 18 17.81 -40.28 24.22
C ALA A 18 18.75 -39.21 23.61
N CYS A 19 20.07 -39.33 23.84
CA CYS A 19 21.05 -38.42 23.21
C CYS A 19 21.10 -38.58 21.67
N SER A 20 20.84 -39.76 21.13
CA SER A 20 20.83 -40.00 19.70
C SER A 20 19.59 -39.39 19.01
N SER A 21 18.42 -39.47 19.65
CA SER A 21 17.16 -38.93 19.10
C SER A 21 17.18 -37.39 19.05
N ALA A 22 17.73 -36.73 20.08
CA ALA A 22 17.89 -35.26 20.12
C ALA A 22 18.85 -34.76 19.04
N GLN A 23 19.97 -35.46 18.80
CA GLN A 23 20.92 -35.11 17.77
C GLN A 23 20.32 -35.25 16.37
N VAL A 24 19.60 -36.33 16.09
CA VAL A 24 18.89 -36.55 14.83
C VAL A 24 17.86 -35.44 14.59
N ALA A 25 17.08 -35.09 15.62
CA ALA A 25 16.10 -34.01 15.49
C ALA A 25 16.75 -32.65 15.15
N LYS A 26 17.94 -32.33 15.69
CA LYS A 26 18.68 -31.10 15.37
C LYS A 26 19.20 -31.11 13.92
N GLU A 27 19.73 -32.23 13.45
CA GLU A 27 20.26 -32.36 12.08
C GLU A 27 19.15 -32.25 11.05
N GLU A 28 18.05 -32.99 11.21
CA GLU A 28 16.88 -32.91 10.32
C GLU A 28 16.25 -31.51 10.31
N ALA A 29 16.14 -30.87 11.47
CA ALA A 29 15.63 -29.52 11.56
C ALA A 29 16.55 -28.50 10.88
N SER A 30 17.87 -28.65 11.00
CA SER A 30 18.83 -27.75 10.33
C SER A 30 18.70 -27.86 8.82
N GLU A 31 18.59 -29.09 8.29
CA GLU A 31 18.38 -29.31 6.86
C GLU A 31 17.08 -28.70 6.34
N LEU A 32 15.96 -28.86 7.06
CA LEU A 32 14.69 -28.25 6.72
C LEU A 32 14.77 -26.71 6.71
N ILE A 33 15.46 -26.12 7.68
CA ILE A 33 15.64 -24.67 7.78
C ILE A 33 16.52 -24.16 6.62
N GLU A 34 17.58 -24.86 6.25
CA GLU A 34 18.42 -24.52 5.11
C GLU A 34 17.65 -24.56 3.78
N GLN A 35 16.66 -25.46 3.68
CA GLN A 35 15.73 -25.54 2.54
C GLN A 35 14.62 -24.48 2.58
N GLY A 36 14.58 -23.57 3.58
CA GLY A 36 13.53 -22.56 3.76
C GLY A 36 12.21 -23.11 4.34
N GLN A 37 12.19 -24.36 4.76
CA GLN A 37 11.03 -25.02 5.39
C GLN A 37 11.02 -24.75 6.90
N TYR A 38 10.94 -23.45 7.26
CA TYR A 38 11.17 -22.98 8.62
C TYR A 38 10.21 -23.60 9.63
N GLU A 39 8.90 -23.64 9.31
CA GLU A 39 7.89 -24.17 10.22
C GLU A 39 8.08 -25.67 10.47
N ALA A 40 8.44 -26.43 9.44
CA ALA A 40 8.73 -27.86 9.56
C ALA A 40 9.98 -28.09 10.41
N GLY A 41 11.04 -27.32 10.17
CA GLY A 41 12.27 -27.40 10.97
C GLY A 41 12.04 -27.08 12.44
N LEU A 42 11.25 -26.03 12.76
CA LEU A 42 10.89 -25.69 14.14
C LEU A 42 10.05 -26.79 14.79
N ALA A 43 9.05 -27.32 14.07
CA ALA A 43 8.22 -28.42 14.56
C ALA A 43 9.05 -29.66 14.88
N ARG A 44 10.09 -29.95 14.10
CA ARG A 44 10.98 -31.11 14.33
C ARG A 44 11.79 -30.96 15.62
N ILE A 45 12.30 -29.75 15.92
CA ILE A 45 12.98 -29.47 17.21
C ILE A 45 11.99 -29.59 18.37
N GLU A 46 10.79 -29.04 18.22
CA GLU A 46 9.73 -29.11 19.25
C GLU A 46 9.29 -30.56 19.53
N GLU A 47 9.31 -31.43 18.53
CA GLU A 47 9.09 -32.88 18.71
C GLU A 47 10.21 -33.49 19.54
N GLY A 48 11.48 -33.21 19.23
CA GLY A 48 12.61 -33.65 20.02
C GLY A 48 12.54 -33.18 21.48
N LEU A 49 12.06 -31.92 21.70
CA LEU A 49 11.84 -31.42 23.05
C LEU A 49 10.68 -32.05 23.80
N ARG A 50 9.65 -32.56 23.10
CA ARG A 50 8.59 -33.38 23.76
C ARG A 50 9.12 -34.70 24.30
N GLU A 51 10.07 -35.31 23.57
CA GLU A 51 10.73 -36.52 24.01
C GLU A 51 11.77 -36.26 25.12
N ASN A 52 12.49 -35.12 25.00
CA ASN A 52 13.57 -34.72 25.90
C ASN A 52 13.37 -33.28 26.42
N PRO A 53 12.41 -33.04 27.35
CA PRO A 53 12.02 -31.66 27.72
C PRO A 53 13.11 -30.85 28.44
N ARG A 54 14.13 -31.52 28.98
CA ARG A 54 15.24 -30.87 29.70
C ARG A 54 16.51 -30.75 28.88
N ASP A 55 16.47 -31.08 27.59
CA ASP A 55 17.61 -30.96 26.71
C ASP A 55 17.92 -29.50 26.41
N THR A 56 18.99 -28.99 27.01
CA THR A 56 19.42 -27.59 26.87
C THR A 56 19.86 -27.28 25.45
N GLU A 57 20.46 -28.23 24.73
CA GLU A 57 20.91 -28.00 23.37
C GLU A 57 19.75 -27.88 22.38
N LEU A 58 18.69 -28.66 22.56
CA LEU A 58 17.46 -28.50 21.79
C LEU A 58 16.75 -27.16 22.06
N HIS A 59 16.74 -26.68 23.31
CA HIS A 59 16.21 -25.36 23.62
C HIS A 59 17.02 -24.24 22.95
N ILE A 60 18.35 -24.35 22.95
CA ILE A 60 19.22 -23.38 22.27
C ILE A 60 18.99 -23.47 20.76
N ALA A 61 18.91 -24.67 20.21
CA ALA A 61 18.66 -24.91 18.80
C ALA A 61 17.31 -24.30 18.36
N LEU A 62 16.24 -24.50 19.15
CA LEU A 62 14.91 -23.94 18.86
C LEU A 62 14.94 -22.39 18.82
N ASN A 63 15.55 -21.77 19.83
CA ASN A 63 15.63 -20.30 19.87
C ASN A 63 16.47 -19.76 18.71
N SER A 64 17.58 -20.39 18.39
CA SER A 64 18.44 -19.99 17.25
C SER A 64 17.74 -20.20 15.91
N ALA A 65 17.07 -21.33 15.73
CA ALA A 65 16.30 -21.63 14.53
C ALA A 65 15.15 -20.64 14.32
N ARG A 66 14.41 -20.33 15.40
CA ARG A 66 13.32 -19.35 15.38
C ARG A 66 13.81 -17.96 14.98
N ALA A 67 14.91 -17.49 15.58
CA ALA A 67 15.50 -16.20 15.24
C ALA A 67 15.94 -16.12 13.77
N ARG A 68 16.60 -17.19 13.26
CA ARG A 68 17.00 -17.28 11.84
C ARG A 68 15.79 -17.28 10.91
N ALA A 69 14.77 -18.08 11.20
CA ALA A 69 13.54 -18.15 10.42
C ALA A 69 12.84 -16.79 10.32
N ILE A 70 12.64 -16.12 11.47
CA ILE A 70 12.01 -14.80 11.53
C ILE A 70 12.82 -13.78 10.71
N THR A 71 14.14 -13.77 10.87
CA THR A 71 15.01 -12.83 10.12
C THR A 71 14.92 -13.06 8.62
N ALA A 72 15.01 -14.31 8.17
CA ALA A 72 14.93 -14.66 6.76
C ALA A 72 13.56 -14.29 6.15
N LEU A 73 12.46 -14.66 6.84
CA LEU A 73 11.11 -14.34 6.40
C LEU A 73 10.83 -12.84 6.33
N LEU A 74 11.28 -12.06 7.33
CA LEU A 74 11.16 -10.62 7.32
C LEU A 74 11.95 -9.99 6.16
N THR A 75 13.19 -10.45 5.94
CA THR A 75 14.03 -9.94 4.85
C THR A 75 13.38 -10.21 3.50
N GLN A 76 12.89 -11.42 3.26
CA GLN A 76 12.22 -11.76 2.01
C GLN A 76 10.95 -10.94 1.83
N ALA A 77 10.10 -10.85 2.85
CA ALA A 77 8.86 -10.07 2.79
C ALA A 77 9.11 -8.57 2.56
N ASP A 78 10.18 -8.01 3.15
CA ASP A 78 10.58 -6.62 2.89
C ASP A 78 11.03 -6.42 1.43
N MET A 79 11.74 -7.39 0.84
CA MET A 79 12.11 -7.37 -0.58
C MET A 79 10.88 -7.44 -1.48
N ASP A 80 9.96 -8.38 -1.22
CA ASP A 80 8.70 -8.53 -1.97
C ASP A 80 7.89 -7.22 -1.90
N ARG A 81 7.81 -6.60 -0.73
CA ARG A 81 7.15 -5.31 -0.54
C ARG A 81 7.78 -4.20 -1.38
N THR A 82 9.11 -4.12 -1.45
CA THR A 82 9.81 -3.11 -2.27
C THR A 82 9.61 -3.33 -3.77
N GLN A 83 9.42 -4.57 -4.18
CA GLN A 83 9.09 -4.96 -5.56
C GLN A 83 7.59 -4.80 -5.87
N ARG A 84 6.78 -4.32 -4.91
CA ARG A 84 5.32 -4.18 -4.97
C ARG A 84 4.58 -5.51 -5.15
N ASP A 85 5.23 -6.63 -4.87
CA ASP A 85 4.54 -7.92 -4.72
C ASP A 85 3.92 -8.02 -3.33
N PHE A 86 2.79 -7.34 -3.18
CA PHE A 86 2.07 -7.26 -1.91
C PHE A 86 1.49 -8.60 -1.46
N ALA A 87 1.24 -9.52 -2.39
CA ALA A 87 0.72 -10.83 -2.08
C ALA A 87 1.80 -11.68 -1.39
N SER A 88 3.00 -11.76 -1.97
CA SER A 88 4.14 -12.48 -1.40
C SER A 88 4.61 -11.85 -0.09
N ALA A 89 4.70 -10.51 -0.03
CA ALA A 89 5.06 -9.80 1.19
C ALA A 89 4.08 -10.13 2.34
N ARG A 90 2.77 -10.11 2.07
CA ARG A 90 1.74 -10.46 3.06
C ARG A 90 1.88 -11.89 3.57
N MET A 91 2.14 -12.84 2.67
CA MET A 91 2.38 -14.23 3.07
C MET A 91 3.63 -14.35 3.95
N GLY A 92 4.73 -13.69 3.59
CA GLY A 92 5.97 -13.69 4.36
C GLY A 92 5.78 -13.16 5.78
N TYR A 93 5.17 -11.97 5.93
CA TYR A 93 4.87 -11.42 7.26
C TYR A 93 3.87 -12.30 8.04
N GLY A 94 2.89 -12.90 7.37
CA GLY A 94 1.98 -13.86 7.99
C GLY A 94 2.68 -15.08 8.56
N ARG A 95 3.66 -15.65 7.83
CA ARG A 95 4.50 -16.76 8.33
C ARG A 95 5.30 -16.35 9.57
N VAL A 96 5.82 -15.12 9.62
CA VAL A 96 6.48 -14.61 10.84
C VAL A 96 5.52 -14.63 12.02
N LEU A 97 4.26 -14.19 11.83
CA LEU A 97 3.26 -14.21 12.92
C LEU A 97 2.80 -15.61 13.30
N THR A 98 2.94 -16.60 12.43
CA THR A 98 2.73 -18.01 12.81
C THR A 98 3.81 -18.51 13.78
N ILE A 99 5.06 -18.07 13.58
CA ILE A 99 6.21 -18.43 14.44
C ILE A 99 6.20 -17.59 15.73
N GLU A 100 5.92 -16.31 15.63
CA GLU A 100 5.91 -15.35 16.73
C GLU A 100 4.71 -14.38 16.61
N PRO A 101 3.55 -14.74 17.21
CA PRO A 101 2.29 -13.98 17.06
C PRO A 101 2.40 -12.51 17.50
N ASN A 102 3.28 -12.20 18.43
CA ASN A 102 3.48 -10.87 18.98
C ASN A 102 4.65 -10.10 18.31
N ASN A 103 5.12 -10.54 17.15
CA ASN A 103 6.17 -9.84 16.42
C ASN A 103 5.67 -8.49 15.91
N ARG A 104 6.05 -7.42 16.60
CA ARG A 104 5.60 -6.05 16.29
C ARG A 104 6.00 -5.62 14.88
N ARG A 105 7.23 -5.98 14.44
CA ARG A 105 7.72 -5.61 13.11
C ARG A 105 6.83 -6.18 12.00
N ALA A 106 6.46 -7.45 12.11
CA ALA A 106 5.56 -8.10 11.14
C ALA A 106 4.15 -7.50 11.18
N GLN A 107 3.61 -7.21 12.38
CA GLN A 107 2.30 -6.58 12.53
C GLN A 107 2.28 -5.17 11.92
N ASP A 108 3.31 -4.35 12.19
CA ASP A 108 3.43 -3.00 11.64
C ASP A 108 3.59 -3.03 10.12
N ALA A 109 4.43 -3.94 9.62
CA ALA A 109 4.64 -4.12 8.20
C ALA A 109 3.36 -4.52 7.46
N LEU A 110 2.54 -5.41 8.03
CA LEU A 110 1.24 -5.77 7.45
C LEU A 110 0.29 -4.57 7.39
N ARG A 111 0.23 -3.73 8.44
CA ARG A 111 -0.60 -2.52 8.41
C ARG A 111 -0.14 -1.53 7.34
N GLN A 112 1.17 -1.33 7.21
CA GLN A 112 1.75 -0.48 6.16
C GLN A 112 1.46 -1.04 4.77
N LEU A 113 1.55 -2.36 4.60
CA LEU A 113 1.27 -3.04 3.33
C LEU A 113 -0.17 -2.84 2.88
N GLU A 114 -1.14 -2.98 3.79
CA GLU A 114 -2.56 -2.74 3.48
C GLU A 114 -2.82 -1.28 3.12
N HIS A 115 -2.14 -0.35 3.78
CA HIS A 115 -2.22 1.07 3.43
C HIS A 115 -1.67 1.33 2.02
N MET A 116 -0.48 0.84 1.69
CA MET A 116 0.13 0.98 0.36
C MET A 116 -0.77 0.37 -0.73
N ARG A 117 -1.29 -0.83 -0.48
CA ARG A 117 -2.20 -1.50 -1.42
C ARG A 117 -3.46 -0.67 -1.67
N SER A 118 -4.05 -0.10 -0.62
CA SER A 118 -5.23 0.75 -0.74
C SER A 118 -4.97 2.00 -1.59
N LEU A 119 -3.78 2.61 -1.46
CA LEU A 119 -3.38 3.75 -2.29
C LEU A 119 -3.19 3.34 -3.77
N ASP A 120 -2.58 2.18 -4.02
CA ASP A 120 -2.41 1.66 -5.38
C ASP A 120 -3.75 1.34 -6.05
N GLU A 121 -4.68 0.72 -5.33
CA GLU A 121 -6.04 0.45 -5.83
C GLU A 121 -6.76 1.76 -6.22
N LYS A 122 -6.67 2.79 -5.38
CA LYS A 122 -7.22 4.12 -5.69
C LYS A 122 -6.55 4.76 -6.91
N LEU A 123 -5.24 4.61 -7.04
CA LEU A 123 -4.50 5.13 -8.19
C LEU A 123 -4.93 4.46 -9.49
N GLU A 124 -5.12 3.14 -9.48
CA GLU A 124 -5.65 2.42 -10.65
C GLU A 124 -7.08 2.83 -11.00
N LEU A 125 -7.94 3.07 -10.00
CA LEU A 125 -9.27 3.61 -10.23
C LEU A 125 -9.19 5.00 -10.88
N ALA A 126 -8.34 5.89 -10.36
CA ALA A 126 -8.14 7.22 -10.93
C ALA A 126 -7.62 7.18 -12.38
N ARG A 127 -6.69 6.29 -12.70
CA ARG A 127 -6.22 6.04 -14.07
C ARG A 127 -7.35 5.55 -14.96
N GLY A 128 -8.19 4.65 -14.43
CA GLY A 128 -9.39 4.16 -15.11
C GLY A 128 -10.38 5.27 -15.42
N ASP A 129 -10.66 6.14 -14.45
CA ASP A 129 -11.54 7.29 -14.59
C ASP A 129 -11.03 8.23 -15.69
N LEU A 130 -9.75 8.57 -15.67
CA LEU A 130 -9.14 9.42 -16.69
C LEU A 130 -9.24 8.82 -18.09
N ARG A 131 -8.99 7.52 -18.24
CA ARG A 131 -9.14 6.81 -19.55
C ARG A 131 -10.58 6.83 -20.06
N ARG A 132 -11.58 6.83 -19.19
CA ARG A 132 -13.00 6.93 -19.53
C ARG A 132 -13.48 8.36 -19.77
N GLY A 133 -12.61 9.34 -19.56
CA GLY A 133 -12.95 10.76 -19.68
C GLY A 133 -13.62 11.36 -18.44
N ASP A 134 -13.74 10.61 -17.35
CA ASP A 134 -14.21 11.15 -16.07
C ASP A 134 -13.07 11.89 -15.33
N ILE A 135 -12.83 13.11 -15.80
CA ILE A 135 -11.76 13.96 -15.26
C ILE A 135 -12.01 14.30 -13.78
N TYR A 136 -13.27 14.55 -13.41
CA TYR A 136 -13.63 14.91 -12.03
C TYR A 136 -13.49 13.71 -11.07
N GLY A 137 -13.85 12.52 -11.53
CA GLY A 137 -13.63 11.27 -10.80
C GLY A 137 -12.15 11.03 -10.54
N ALA A 138 -11.33 11.12 -11.59
CA ALA A 138 -9.88 10.97 -11.49
C ALA A 138 -9.25 12.01 -10.52
N GLU A 139 -9.62 13.28 -10.65
CA GLU A 139 -9.11 14.37 -9.78
C GLU A 139 -9.46 14.12 -8.31
N ARG A 140 -10.68 13.70 -8.01
CA ARG A 140 -11.12 13.40 -6.64
C ARG A 140 -10.31 12.26 -6.03
N GLN A 141 -10.06 11.17 -6.77
CA GLN A 141 -9.25 10.05 -6.30
C GLN A 141 -7.79 10.48 -6.05
N VAL A 142 -7.19 11.21 -6.99
CA VAL A 142 -5.81 11.73 -6.85
C VAL A 142 -5.69 12.63 -5.63
N ARG A 143 -6.66 13.51 -5.37
CA ARG A 143 -6.66 14.36 -4.18
C ARG A 143 -6.67 13.54 -2.90
N GLN A 144 -7.52 12.52 -2.81
CA GLN A 144 -7.57 11.63 -1.64
C GLN A 144 -6.25 10.88 -1.41
N ILE A 145 -5.56 10.47 -2.48
CA ILE A 145 -4.24 9.84 -2.36
C ILE A 145 -3.23 10.83 -1.81
N LEU A 146 -3.17 12.06 -2.35
CA LEU A 146 -2.21 13.08 -1.94
C LEU A 146 -2.50 13.67 -0.55
N GLU A 147 -3.71 13.57 -0.04
CA GLU A 147 -4.04 13.88 1.37
C GLU A 147 -3.43 12.85 2.34
N LEU A 148 -3.32 11.59 1.93
CA LEU A 148 -2.77 10.50 2.74
C LEU A 148 -1.26 10.33 2.55
N ASP A 149 -0.78 10.52 1.32
CA ASP A 149 0.64 10.45 0.92
C ASP A 149 0.96 11.58 -0.06
N PRO A 150 1.38 12.75 0.45
CA PRO A 150 1.68 13.92 -0.38
C PRO A 150 2.80 13.72 -1.41
N ASN A 151 3.67 12.73 -1.19
CA ASN A 151 4.79 12.41 -2.05
C ASN A 151 4.54 11.21 -2.97
N ASN A 152 3.30 10.77 -3.11
CA ASN A 152 2.96 9.65 -3.99
C ASN A 152 3.25 10.00 -5.44
N GLU A 153 4.34 9.46 -5.98
CA GLU A 153 4.84 9.76 -7.34
C GLU A 153 3.77 9.49 -8.41
N GLY A 154 3.07 8.36 -8.32
CA GLY A 154 2.02 8.00 -9.28
C GLY A 154 0.83 8.96 -9.27
N ALA A 155 0.45 9.46 -8.09
CA ALA A 155 -0.62 10.44 -7.95
C ALA A 155 -0.20 11.83 -8.44
N LEU A 156 1.04 12.24 -8.18
CA LEU A 156 1.60 13.51 -8.69
C LEU A 156 1.70 13.50 -10.22
N GLU A 157 2.17 12.40 -10.81
CA GLU A 157 2.20 12.22 -12.25
C GLU A 157 0.79 12.31 -12.86
N LEU A 158 -0.15 11.56 -12.28
CA LEU A 158 -1.53 11.55 -12.76
C LEU A 158 -2.20 12.92 -12.61
N GLN A 159 -1.91 13.67 -11.55
CA GLN A 159 -2.36 15.05 -11.37
C GLN A 159 -1.86 15.95 -12.50
N GLY A 160 -0.59 15.81 -12.89
CA GLY A 160 -0.01 16.52 -14.05
C GLY A 160 -0.77 16.21 -15.35
N ASN A 161 -1.05 14.93 -15.60
CA ASN A 161 -1.80 14.47 -16.77
C ASN A 161 -3.23 15.03 -16.80
N ILE A 162 -3.92 15.03 -15.65
CA ILE A 162 -5.25 15.62 -15.52
C ILE A 162 -5.23 17.10 -15.90
N ARG A 163 -4.27 17.88 -15.39
CA ARG A 163 -4.13 19.32 -15.73
C ARG A 163 -3.90 19.54 -17.23
N LEU A 164 -3.10 18.68 -17.86
CA LEU A 164 -2.87 18.75 -19.31
C LEU A 164 -4.17 18.49 -20.11
N VAL A 165 -4.97 17.50 -19.70
CA VAL A 165 -6.27 17.22 -20.34
C VAL A 165 -7.24 18.38 -20.12
N GLN A 166 -7.31 18.92 -18.93
CA GLN A 166 -8.14 20.08 -18.60
C GLN A 166 -7.75 21.30 -19.44
N SER A 167 -6.45 21.59 -19.59
CA SER A 167 -5.97 22.72 -20.39
C SER A 167 -6.30 22.61 -21.89
N ARG A 168 -6.31 21.38 -22.43
CA ARG A 168 -6.73 21.13 -23.82
C ARG A 168 -8.24 21.26 -24.01
N ASN A 169 -9.02 20.93 -22.99
CA ASN A 169 -10.48 21.04 -22.98
C ASN A 169 -10.99 22.42 -22.58
N VAL A 170 -10.11 23.34 -22.20
CA VAL A 170 -10.49 24.76 -22.13
C VAL A 170 -10.86 25.17 -23.54
N VAL A 171 -12.16 25.08 -23.85
CA VAL A 171 -12.74 25.73 -25.02
C VAL A 171 -12.25 27.17 -24.97
N ALA A 172 -11.48 27.57 -25.96
CA ALA A 172 -11.10 28.98 -26.10
C ALA A 172 -12.42 29.75 -26.00
N TYR A 173 -12.62 30.46 -24.90
CA TYR A 173 -13.82 31.30 -24.78
C TYR A 173 -13.89 32.08 -26.05
N PRO A 174 -15.04 32.07 -26.78
CA PRO A 174 -15.15 32.78 -28.01
C PRO A 174 -14.79 34.24 -27.70
N GLN A 175 -13.65 34.68 -28.23
CA GLN A 175 -13.24 36.04 -28.02
C GLN A 175 -14.35 36.93 -28.57
N LEU A 176 -14.92 37.79 -27.72
CA LEU A 176 -15.92 38.75 -28.14
C LEU A 176 -15.28 39.60 -29.23
N ARG A 177 -15.66 39.40 -30.48
CA ARG A 177 -15.24 40.24 -31.58
C ARG A 177 -16.13 41.46 -31.57
N THR A 178 -15.61 42.56 -30.98
CA THR A 178 -16.26 43.86 -31.03
C THR A 178 -15.85 44.60 -32.30
N LYS A 179 -16.70 45.46 -32.80
CA LYS A 179 -16.35 46.37 -33.90
C LYS A 179 -15.42 47.51 -33.48
N LEU A 180 -15.11 47.58 -32.19
CA LEU A 180 -14.31 48.65 -31.61
C LEU A 180 -12.89 48.18 -31.37
N ASP A 181 -11.94 48.69 -32.13
CA ASP A 181 -10.50 48.48 -31.95
C ASP A 181 -9.86 49.51 -31.02
N LYS A 182 -10.61 50.52 -30.59
CA LYS A 182 -10.14 51.61 -29.73
C LYS A 182 -11.12 51.85 -28.58
N PRO A 183 -10.61 52.31 -27.42
CA PRO A 183 -11.47 52.70 -26.32
C PRO A 183 -12.41 53.86 -26.75
N VAL A 184 -13.68 53.76 -26.40
CA VAL A 184 -14.68 54.81 -26.61
C VAL A 184 -15.19 55.26 -25.24
N THR A 185 -15.41 56.56 -25.12
CA THR A 185 -16.05 57.16 -23.95
C THR A 185 -17.52 57.34 -24.27
N LEU A 186 -18.40 56.82 -23.44
CA LEU A 186 -19.84 56.99 -23.56
C LEU A 186 -20.33 57.70 -22.31
N GLU A 187 -21.08 58.79 -22.48
CA GLU A 187 -21.72 59.50 -21.40
C GLU A 187 -23.22 59.29 -21.44
N PHE A 188 -23.76 58.80 -20.32
CA PHE A 188 -25.20 58.59 -20.18
C PHE A 188 -25.74 59.55 -19.13
N ARG A 189 -26.86 60.25 -19.44
CA ARG A 189 -27.60 61.03 -18.49
C ARG A 189 -29.00 60.44 -18.35
N ASP A 190 -29.38 60.11 -17.11
CA ASP A 190 -30.69 59.58 -16.77
C ASP A 190 -31.14 58.35 -17.65
N ALA A 191 -30.19 57.52 -18.08
CA ALA A 191 -30.49 56.38 -18.93
C ALA A 191 -30.72 55.12 -18.06
N ASN A 192 -31.79 54.41 -18.38
CA ASN A 192 -32.03 53.11 -17.78
C ASN A 192 -31.06 52.05 -18.32
N LEU A 193 -30.91 50.92 -17.58
CA LEU A 193 -29.97 49.86 -17.89
C LEU A 193 -30.18 49.31 -19.32
N LYS A 194 -31.43 49.16 -19.78
CA LYS A 194 -31.76 48.69 -21.11
C LYS A 194 -31.23 49.61 -22.21
N THR A 195 -31.41 50.92 -22.06
CA THR A 195 -30.89 51.93 -23.00
C THR A 195 -29.38 51.91 -23.06
N ILE A 196 -28.69 51.70 -21.92
CA ILE A 196 -27.22 51.58 -21.86
C ILE A 196 -26.75 50.39 -22.70
N PHE A 197 -27.36 49.22 -22.51
CA PHE A 197 -27.00 48.04 -23.28
C PHE A 197 -27.40 48.10 -24.76
N GLU A 198 -28.48 48.77 -25.10
CA GLU A 198 -28.85 49.03 -26.50
C GLU A 198 -27.78 49.86 -27.21
N VAL A 199 -27.30 50.92 -26.59
CA VAL A 199 -26.22 51.74 -27.12
C VAL A 199 -24.93 50.98 -27.23
N LEU A 200 -24.57 50.21 -26.20
CA LEU A 200 -23.40 49.32 -26.21
C LEU A 200 -23.50 48.25 -27.33
N SER A 201 -24.70 47.67 -27.55
CA SER A 201 -24.96 46.74 -28.64
C SER A 201 -24.66 47.38 -30.00
N GLN A 202 -25.17 48.58 -30.26
CA GLN A 202 -24.95 49.27 -31.52
C GLN A 202 -23.49 49.66 -31.74
N VAL A 203 -22.83 50.20 -30.70
CA VAL A 203 -21.46 50.71 -30.81
C VAL A 203 -20.43 49.59 -30.89
N ALA A 204 -20.59 48.54 -30.06
CA ALA A 204 -19.64 47.41 -30.00
C ALA A 204 -19.99 46.30 -31.01
N GLY A 205 -21.18 46.29 -31.59
CA GLY A 205 -21.66 45.22 -32.47
C GLY A 205 -21.91 43.92 -31.72
N LEU A 206 -22.27 44.00 -30.45
CA LEU A 206 -22.57 42.86 -29.57
C LEU A 206 -24.08 42.73 -29.40
N ASN A 207 -24.56 41.48 -29.32
CA ASN A 207 -25.95 41.20 -28.97
C ASN A 207 -26.03 40.82 -27.48
N PHE A 208 -26.85 41.55 -26.73
CA PHE A 208 -27.13 41.29 -25.33
C PHE A 208 -28.47 40.60 -25.19
N ILE A 209 -28.49 39.48 -24.45
CA ILE A 209 -29.73 38.80 -24.08
C ILE A 209 -29.89 38.97 -22.57
N PHE A 210 -31.02 39.54 -22.17
CA PHE A 210 -31.33 39.79 -20.78
C PHE A 210 -32.05 38.58 -20.18
N ASP A 211 -31.66 38.22 -18.97
CA ASP A 211 -32.43 37.24 -18.19
C ASP A 211 -33.80 37.87 -17.85
N LYS A 212 -34.85 37.05 -17.84
CA LYS A 212 -36.23 37.47 -17.52
C LYS A 212 -36.38 38.07 -16.11
N ASP A 213 -35.47 37.74 -15.20
CA ASP A 213 -35.49 38.18 -13.83
C ASP A 213 -34.73 39.54 -13.64
N LEU A 214 -34.06 40.03 -14.69
CA LEU A 214 -33.40 41.33 -14.68
C LEU A 214 -34.44 42.44 -14.76
N ARG A 215 -34.63 43.21 -13.68
CA ARG A 215 -35.46 44.40 -13.68
C ARG A 215 -34.63 45.58 -14.19
N PRO A 216 -34.98 46.19 -15.32
CA PRO A 216 -34.17 47.23 -15.98
C PRO A 216 -34.48 48.65 -15.47
N ASP A 217 -34.87 48.79 -14.21
CA ASP A 217 -35.22 50.10 -13.63
C ASP A 217 -34.01 51.00 -13.40
#